data_3be22d63be6bdcfca8bb55a6dc22596b
#
_entry.id   3be22d63be6bdcfca8bb55a6dc22596b
#
_cell.length_a   1.000
_cell.length_b   1.000
_cell.length_c   1.000
_cell.angle_alpha   90.00
_cell.angle_beta   90.00
_cell.angle_gamma   90.00
#
_symmetry.space_group_name_H-M   'P 1'
#
loop_
_entity.id
_entity.type
_entity.pdbx_description
1 polymer ?
#
loop_
_entity_poly.entity_id
_entity_poly.type
_entity_poly.pdbx_seq_one_letter_code
_entity_poly.pdbx_strand_id
1 'polypeptide(L)'
;MSFQLSDSALLRDSSFIDGVWQEGEGHRLPVVNPATGAVVAEVLTTDRAGAEKAIAAAEVAMTAWKAQPAKQRAQVLRRWF
;
A
#
# COMPACT_ATOMS: atom_id res chain seq x y z
N MET A 1 6.99 -13.58 11.17
CA MET A 1 7.21 -13.67 9.72
C MET A 1 7.90 -14.95 9.39
N SER A 2 7.38 -15.77 8.48
CA SER A 2 7.91 -17.11 8.20
C SER A 2 8.90 -17.15 7.02
N PHE A 3 9.20 -15.99 6.43
CA PHE A 3 10.17 -15.89 5.33
C PHE A 3 10.99 -14.61 5.48
N GLN A 4 12.13 -14.59 4.82
CA GLN A 4 13.04 -13.46 4.87
C GLN A 4 13.33 -12.96 3.45
N LEU A 5 13.45 -11.66 3.33
CA LEU A 5 13.86 -10.99 2.10
C LEU A 5 15.25 -10.40 2.28
N SER A 6 16.03 -10.34 1.20
CA SER A 6 17.34 -9.67 1.23
C SER A 6 17.21 -8.18 1.52
N ASP A 7 16.10 -7.56 1.10
CA ASP A 7 15.74 -6.20 1.47
C ASP A 7 14.40 -6.24 2.23
N SER A 8 14.46 -6.17 3.55
CA SER A 8 13.29 -6.24 4.41
C SER A 8 12.35 -5.06 4.23
N ALA A 9 12.81 -3.94 3.67
CA ALA A 9 11.97 -2.77 3.42
C ALA A 9 10.93 -3.02 2.33
N LEU A 10 11.09 -4.05 1.52
CA LEU A 10 10.11 -4.43 0.50
C LEU A 10 8.86 -5.07 1.08
N LEU A 11 8.95 -5.57 2.32
CA LEU A 11 7.83 -6.20 2.98
C LEU A 11 7.13 -5.20 3.90
N ARG A 12 5.89 -4.92 3.59
CA ARG A 12 5.07 -3.96 4.33
C ARG A 12 3.79 -4.62 4.82
N ASP A 13 3.37 -4.26 5.99
CA ASP A 13 2.19 -4.82 6.66
C ASP A 13 1.06 -3.80 6.86
N SER A 14 1.17 -2.63 6.26
CA SER A 14 0.19 -1.56 6.38
C SER A 14 -0.13 -0.95 5.02
N SER A 15 -1.18 -0.12 4.96
CA SER A 15 -1.61 0.55 3.74
C SER A 15 -0.77 1.79 3.46
N PHE A 16 -0.46 2.02 2.20
CA PHE A 16 0.25 3.21 1.75
C PHE A 16 -0.76 4.24 1.25
N ILE A 17 -0.94 5.32 1.99
CA ILE A 17 -1.94 6.34 1.70
C ILE A 17 -1.27 7.71 1.77
N ASP A 18 -1.43 8.51 0.73
CA ASP A 18 -0.93 9.88 0.65
C ASP A 18 0.59 9.96 0.94
N GLY A 19 1.34 9.04 0.37
CA GLY A 19 2.80 9.01 0.51
C GLY A 19 3.31 8.47 1.84
N VAL A 20 2.44 7.95 2.70
CA VAL A 20 2.79 7.49 4.06
C VAL A 20 2.23 6.09 4.31
N TRP A 21 3.04 5.26 4.96
CA TRP A 21 2.58 3.97 5.47
C TRP A 21 1.77 4.21 6.74
N GLN A 22 0.48 3.85 6.70
CA GLN A 22 -0.47 4.13 7.79
C GLN A 22 -0.33 3.11 8.90
N GLU A 23 -0.29 3.59 10.14
CA GLU A 23 -0.18 2.77 11.35
C GLU A 23 -1.35 3.06 12.28
N GLY A 24 -1.64 2.10 13.19
CA GLY A 24 -2.50 2.31 14.34
C GLY A 24 -4.00 2.20 14.13
N GLU A 25 -4.48 2.21 12.90
CA GLU A 25 -5.91 2.12 12.61
C GLU A 25 -6.25 0.73 12.08
N GLY A 26 -7.45 0.25 12.39
CA GLY A 26 -7.88 -1.07 11.99
C GLY A 26 -7.37 -2.19 12.90
N HIS A 27 -7.48 -3.42 12.45
CA HIS A 27 -7.03 -4.61 13.19
C HIS A 27 -6.11 -5.46 12.31
N ARG A 28 -5.35 -6.34 12.95
CA ARG A 28 -4.43 -7.22 12.23
C ARG A 28 -5.17 -8.44 11.70
N LEU A 29 -4.84 -8.78 10.44
CA LEU A 29 -5.39 -9.92 9.74
C LEU A 29 -4.25 -10.91 9.47
N PRO A 30 -4.35 -12.17 9.93
CA PRO A 30 -3.33 -13.16 9.60
C PRO A 30 -3.44 -13.58 8.13
N VAL A 31 -2.28 -13.68 7.49
CA VAL A 31 -2.15 -14.22 6.14
C VAL A 31 -1.59 -15.62 6.27
N VAL A 32 -2.33 -16.61 5.78
CA VAL A 32 -1.95 -18.02 5.95
C VAL A 32 -1.47 -18.62 4.65
N ASN A 33 -0.54 -19.56 4.76
CA ASN A 33 -0.13 -20.38 3.64
C ASN A 33 -1.25 -21.39 3.35
N PRO A 34 -1.89 -21.36 2.18
CA PRO A 34 -3.02 -22.26 1.89
C PRO A 34 -2.63 -23.75 1.82
N ALA A 35 -1.36 -24.05 1.60
CA ALA A 35 -0.89 -25.43 1.54
C ALA A 35 -0.70 -26.06 2.91
N THR A 36 -0.31 -25.26 3.92
CA THR A 36 0.03 -25.77 5.26
C THR A 36 -0.87 -25.22 6.36
N GLY A 37 -1.58 -24.12 6.11
CA GLY A 37 -2.37 -23.42 7.14
C GLY A 37 -1.52 -22.58 8.09
N ALA A 38 -0.22 -22.55 7.93
CA ALA A 38 0.66 -21.77 8.80
C ALA A 38 0.54 -20.27 8.51
N VAL A 39 0.59 -19.45 9.56
CA VAL A 39 0.60 -17.99 9.41
C VAL A 39 1.95 -17.55 8.86
N VAL A 40 1.95 -16.88 7.70
CA VAL A 40 3.18 -16.38 7.06
C VAL A 40 3.44 -14.91 7.41
N ALA A 41 2.39 -14.15 7.70
CA ALA A 41 2.50 -12.74 8.07
C ALA A 41 1.18 -12.26 8.69
N GLU A 42 1.22 -11.11 9.31
CA GLU A 42 0.00 -10.40 9.72
C GLU A 42 0.02 -9.01 9.08
N VAL A 43 -1.11 -8.58 8.56
CA VAL A 43 -1.24 -7.26 7.95
C VAL A 43 -2.26 -6.43 8.68
N LEU A 44 -2.04 -5.12 8.72
CA LEU A 44 -2.96 -4.18 9.32
C LEU A 44 -4.08 -3.87 8.33
N THR A 45 -5.33 -4.10 8.72
CA THR A 45 -6.47 -3.74 7.90
C THR A 45 -6.75 -2.24 8.00
N THR A 46 -7.39 -1.70 6.96
CA THR A 46 -7.84 -0.31 6.94
C THR A 46 -9.34 -0.30 7.19
N ASP A 47 -9.79 0.50 8.15
CA ASP A 47 -11.22 0.65 8.43
C ASP A 47 -11.89 1.58 7.42
N ARG A 48 -13.20 1.81 7.59
CA ARG A 48 -13.97 2.69 6.70
C ARG A 48 -13.42 4.11 6.67
N ALA A 49 -13.05 4.65 7.83
CA ALA A 49 -12.49 6.00 7.93
C ALA A 49 -11.17 6.11 7.18
N GLY A 50 -10.34 5.07 7.27
CA GLY A 50 -9.09 4.98 6.51
C GLY A 50 -9.32 4.91 5.00
N ALA A 51 -10.33 4.15 4.57
CA ALA A 51 -10.69 4.06 3.15
C ALA A 51 -11.19 5.40 2.62
N GLU A 52 -12.02 6.10 3.37
CA GLU A 52 -12.50 7.44 3.00
C GLU A 52 -11.34 8.45 2.88
N LYS A 53 -10.38 8.38 3.79
CA LYS A 53 -9.19 9.19 3.78
C LYS A 53 -8.34 8.92 2.53
N ALA A 54 -8.20 7.65 2.15
CA ALA A 54 -7.47 7.25 0.94
C ALA A 54 -8.13 7.81 -0.32
N ILE A 55 -9.46 7.74 -0.41
CA ILE A 55 -10.23 8.27 -1.53
C ILE A 55 -10.06 9.79 -1.63
N ALA A 56 -10.15 10.50 -0.51
CA ALA A 56 -9.98 11.95 -0.47
C ALA A 56 -8.58 12.35 -0.93
N ALA A 57 -7.55 11.64 -0.47
CA ALA A 57 -6.16 11.90 -0.89
C ALA A 57 -5.98 11.66 -2.39
N ALA A 58 -6.56 10.60 -2.92
CA ALA A 58 -6.50 10.28 -4.35
C ALA A 58 -7.20 11.34 -5.20
N GLU A 59 -8.33 11.85 -4.74
CA GLU A 59 -9.08 12.90 -5.44
C GLU A 59 -8.25 14.19 -5.54
N VAL A 60 -7.62 14.60 -4.45
CA VAL A 60 -6.73 15.77 -4.44
C VAL A 60 -5.54 15.57 -5.37
N ALA A 61 -4.89 14.41 -5.30
CA ALA A 61 -3.72 14.09 -6.11
C ALA A 61 -4.07 14.04 -7.61
N MET A 62 -5.26 13.61 -7.97
CA MET A 62 -5.69 13.48 -9.36
C MET A 62 -5.66 14.80 -10.11
N THR A 63 -5.96 15.92 -9.44
CA THR A 63 -6.00 17.23 -10.07
C THR A 63 -4.67 17.60 -10.74
N ALA A 64 -3.56 17.43 -10.02
CA ALA A 64 -2.23 17.69 -10.58
C ALA A 64 -1.78 16.59 -11.55
N TRP A 65 -2.09 15.35 -11.24
CA TRP A 65 -1.67 14.22 -12.08
C TRP A 65 -2.31 14.25 -13.46
N LYS A 66 -3.62 14.42 -13.54
CA LYS A 66 -4.33 14.45 -14.83
C LYS A 66 -3.96 15.67 -15.69
N ALA A 67 -3.46 16.73 -15.06
CA ALA A 67 -3.03 17.94 -15.78
C ALA A 67 -1.67 17.75 -16.47
N GLN A 68 -0.90 16.73 -16.09
CA GLN A 68 0.38 16.46 -16.72
C GLN A 68 0.20 15.82 -18.09
N PRO A 69 1.06 16.16 -19.08
CA PRO A 69 1.06 15.49 -20.39
C PRO A 69 1.31 13.98 -20.26
N ALA A 70 0.78 13.22 -21.20
CA ALA A 70 0.96 11.76 -21.22
C ALA A 70 2.43 11.34 -21.18
N LYS A 71 3.29 12.08 -21.86
CA LYS A 71 4.74 11.82 -21.88
C LYS A 71 5.35 11.90 -20.47
N GLN A 72 4.98 12.91 -19.70
CA GLN A 72 5.49 13.08 -18.33
C GLN A 72 4.97 12.00 -17.40
N ARG A 73 3.68 11.63 -17.53
CA ARG A 73 3.12 10.53 -16.75
C ARG A 73 3.80 9.20 -17.07
N ALA A 74 4.09 8.96 -18.34
CA ALA A 74 4.83 7.78 -18.77
C ALA A 74 6.25 7.75 -18.19
N GLN A 75 6.93 8.89 -18.09
CA GLN A 75 8.26 8.98 -17.51
C GLN A 75 8.27 8.63 -16.03
N VAL A 76 7.24 9.04 -15.28
CA VAL A 76 7.11 8.68 -13.86
C VAL A 76 6.97 7.15 -13.73
N LEU A 77 6.12 6.54 -14.55
CA LEU A 77 5.94 5.08 -14.54
C LEU A 77 7.21 4.34 -14.91
N ARG A 78 8.00 4.85 -15.85
CA ARG A 78 9.29 4.26 -16.22
C ARG A 78 10.30 4.31 -15.08
N ARG A 79 10.34 5.41 -14.33
CA ARG A 79 11.22 5.53 -13.17
C ARG A 79 10.82 4.57 -12.06
N TRP A 80 9.55 4.27 -11.94
CA TRP A 80 9.06 3.28 -10.99
C TRP A 80 9.45 1.86 -11.39
N PHE A 81 9.43 1.56 -12.68
CA PHE A 81 9.84 0.26 -13.21
C PHE A 81 11.33 0.02 -12.96
#